data_7323429cca6951ed3be3c2ea5d747405
#
_entry.id   7323429cca6951ed3be3c2ea5d747405
#
_cell.length_a   1.000
_cell.length_b   1.000
_cell.length_c   1.000
_cell.angle_alpha   90.00
_cell.angle_beta   90.00
_cell.angle_gamma   90.00
#
_symmetry.space_group_name_H-M   'P 1'
#
loop_
_entity.id
_entity.type
_entity.pdbx_description
1 polymer ?
#
loop_
_entity_poly.entity_id
_entity_poly.type
_entity_poly.pdbx_seq_one_letter_code
_entity_poly.pdbx_strand_id
1 'polypeptide(L)'
;TKKNLSRAARETLAIVAYHQPVTKLEIEEIRGVSVGSGTIDLLMDLEWIKFGRRKSSPGRPVTFQITDKFLDYFDLSSPKDLPGVKELRDLGLSVKNLNRD
;
A
#
# COMPACT_ATOMS: atom_id res chain seq x y z
N THR A 1 -7.93 9.85 16.71
CA THR A 1 -6.56 10.30 16.74
C THR A 1 -5.89 10.14 15.39
N LYS A 2 -5.22 11.14 14.99
CA LYS A 2 -4.53 11.14 13.72
C LYS A 2 -3.31 10.23 13.77
N LYS A 3 -3.17 9.41 12.76
CA LYS A 3 -1.99 8.56 12.64
C LYS A 3 -0.91 9.29 11.85
N ASN A 4 0.25 9.40 12.44
CA ASN A 4 1.39 10.00 11.76
C ASN A 4 2.26 8.89 11.21
N LEU A 5 2.05 8.57 9.95
CA LEU A 5 2.83 7.55 9.29
C LEU A 5 4.16 8.11 8.82
N SER A 6 5.20 7.30 8.91
CA SER A 6 6.47 7.65 8.31
C SER A 6 6.31 7.73 6.79
N ARG A 7 7.29 8.34 6.14
CA ARG A 7 7.28 8.39 4.68
C ARG A 7 7.27 7.00 4.08
N ALA A 8 8.09 6.10 4.66
CA ALA A 8 8.14 4.72 4.17
C ALA A 8 6.78 4.04 4.28
N ALA A 9 6.08 4.26 5.40
CA ALA A 9 4.77 3.65 5.59
C ALA A 9 3.74 4.23 4.63
N ARG A 10 3.76 5.54 4.43
CA ARG A 10 2.83 6.18 3.50
C ARG A 10 3.04 5.69 2.06
N GLU A 11 4.31 5.62 1.64
CA GLU A 11 4.61 5.16 0.28
C GLU A 11 4.21 3.70 0.10
N THR A 12 4.51 2.87 1.08
CA THR A 12 4.16 1.45 1.00
C THR A 12 2.64 1.28 0.93
N LEU A 13 1.92 1.98 1.78
CA LEU A 13 0.46 1.89 1.80
C LEU A 13 -0.15 2.29 0.45
N ALA A 14 0.34 3.38 -0.11
CA ALA A 14 -0.18 3.84 -1.39
C ALA A 14 0.14 2.85 -2.53
N ILE A 15 1.33 2.26 -2.49
CA ILE A 15 1.68 1.26 -3.51
C ILE A 15 0.75 0.05 -3.41
N VAL A 16 0.48 -0.42 -2.19
CA VAL A 16 -0.46 -1.53 -2.03
C VAL A 16 -1.83 -1.14 -2.57
N ALA A 17 -2.29 0.06 -2.26
CA ALA A 17 -3.61 0.49 -2.70
C ALA A 17 -3.74 0.52 -4.23
N TYR A 18 -2.69 0.95 -4.92
CA TYR A 18 -2.75 1.11 -6.37
C TYR A 18 -2.33 -0.12 -7.17
N HIS A 19 -1.54 -1.00 -6.57
CA HIS A 19 -0.96 -2.13 -7.31
C HIS A 19 -1.40 -3.48 -6.77
N GLN A 20 -2.33 -3.48 -5.83
CA GLN A 20 -2.78 -4.73 -5.23
C GLN A 20 -3.35 -5.70 -6.26
N PRO A 21 -3.17 -7.00 -6.10
CA PRO A 21 -2.32 -7.61 -5.08
C PRO A 21 -0.84 -7.50 -5.44
N VAL A 22 -0.03 -7.15 -4.47
CA VAL A 22 1.37 -6.82 -4.74
C VAL A 22 2.26 -7.48 -3.68
N THR A 23 3.42 -8.01 -4.12
CA THR A 23 4.37 -8.65 -3.20
C THR A 23 5.29 -7.61 -2.60
N LYS A 24 5.99 -8.01 -1.53
CA LYS A 24 6.99 -7.14 -0.91
C LYS A 24 8.06 -6.73 -1.91
N LEU A 25 8.52 -7.68 -2.71
CA LEU A 25 9.56 -7.38 -3.71
C LEU A 25 9.07 -6.36 -4.72
N GLU A 26 7.83 -6.50 -5.16
CA GLU A 26 7.25 -5.54 -6.10
C GLU A 26 7.13 -4.16 -5.48
N ILE A 27 6.77 -4.10 -4.20
CA ILE A 27 6.72 -2.82 -3.49
C ILE A 27 8.10 -2.17 -3.51
N GLU A 28 9.14 -2.97 -3.21
CA GLU A 28 10.49 -2.46 -3.19
C GLU A 28 10.96 -1.98 -4.56
N GLU A 29 10.56 -2.69 -5.60
CA GLU A 29 10.90 -2.29 -6.95
C GLU A 29 10.26 -0.94 -7.31
N ILE A 30 9.02 -0.75 -6.91
CA ILE A 30 8.32 0.51 -7.20
C ILE A 30 8.93 1.65 -6.39
N ARG A 31 9.22 1.41 -5.12
CA ARG A 31 9.83 2.45 -4.29
C ARG A 31 11.26 2.77 -4.69
N GLY A 32 11.98 1.78 -5.19
CA GLY A 32 13.40 1.92 -5.48
C GLY A 32 14.29 1.71 -4.26
N VAL A 33 13.70 1.37 -3.12
CA VAL A 33 14.44 1.08 -1.89
C VAL A 33 13.75 -0.05 -1.15
N SER A 34 14.48 -0.70 -0.26
CA SER A 34 13.92 -1.82 0.49
C SER A 34 12.87 -1.33 1.49
N VAL A 35 12.02 -2.27 1.89
CA VAL A 35 10.96 -2.00 2.87
C VAL A 35 11.28 -2.82 4.12
N GLY A 36 11.44 -2.15 5.25
CA GLY A 36 11.68 -2.84 6.50
C GLY A 36 10.44 -3.60 6.95
N SER A 37 10.68 -4.72 7.63
CA SER A 37 9.57 -5.54 8.13
C SER A 37 8.68 -4.75 9.08
N GLY A 38 9.27 -3.82 9.83
CA GLY A 38 8.48 -3.00 10.75
C GLY A 38 7.45 -2.13 10.05
N THR A 39 7.74 -1.68 8.83
CA THR A 39 6.80 -0.87 8.08
C THR A 39 5.56 -1.69 7.71
N ILE A 40 5.77 -2.89 7.19
CA ILE A 40 4.66 -3.76 6.83
C ILE A 40 3.89 -4.19 8.07
N ASP A 41 4.62 -4.54 9.14
CA ASP A 41 3.98 -4.95 10.39
C ASP A 41 3.08 -3.84 10.93
N LEU A 42 3.54 -2.59 10.86
CA LEU A 42 2.73 -1.47 11.32
C LEU A 42 1.43 -1.37 10.53
N LEU A 43 1.51 -1.46 9.21
CA LEU A 43 0.32 -1.36 8.38
C LEU A 43 -0.63 -2.53 8.60
N MET A 44 -0.08 -3.73 8.87
CA MET A 44 -0.89 -4.88 9.22
C MET A 44 -1.57 -4.68 10.58
N ASP A 45 -0.84 -4.15 11.54
CA ASP A 45 -1.39 -3.90 12.89
C ASP A 45 -2.50 -2.86 12.85
N LEU A 46 -2.38 -1.87 11.98
CA LEU A 46 -3.43 -0.88 11.78
C LEU A 46 -4.62 -1.48 11.04
N GLU A 47 -4.45 -2.69 10.51
CA GLU A 47 -5.47 -3.36 9.71
C GLU A 47 -5.80 -2.61 8.43
N TRP A 48 -4.86 -1.86 7.91
CA TRP A 48 -5.04 -1.16 6.65
C TRP A 48 -4.61 -1.99 5.45
N ILE A 49 -3.73 -2.97 5.67
CA ILE A 49 -3.40 -3.95 4.64
C ILE A 49 -3.57 -5.34 5.22
N LYS A 50 -3.73 -6.31 4.33
CA LYS A 50 -3.85 -7.72 4.72
C LYS A 50 -3.20 -8.57 3.66
N PHE A 51 -2.95 -9.84 4.01
CA PHE A 51 -2.42 -10.79 3.04
C PHE A 51 -3.47 -11.06 1.96
N GLY A 52 -2.99 -11.11 0.73
CA GLY A 52 -3.79 -11.55 -0.38
C GLY A 52 -3.37 -12.93 -0.84
N ARG A 53 -3.71 -13.23 -2.07
CA ARG A 53 -3.41 -14.52 -2.65
C ARG A 53 -1.91 -14.65 -2.95
N ARG A 54 -1.36 -15.85 -2.77
CA ARG A 54 0.01 -16.11 -3.15
C ARG A 54 0.14 -16.14 -4.67
N LYS A 55 1.27 -15.64 -5.15
CA LYS A 55 1.56 -15.74 -6.58
C LYS A 55 1.94 -17.16 -6.94
N SER A 56 1.70 -17.53 -8.20
CA SER A 56 2.08 -18.86 -8.68
C SER A 56 3.52 -18.91 -9.15
N SER A 57 4.23 -17.79 -9.16
CA SER A 57 5.65 -17.76 -9.54
C SER A 57 6.50 -18.50 -8.52
N PRO A 58 7.77 -18.80 -8.87
CA PRO A 58 8.65 -19.54 -7.95
C PRO A 58 8.72 -18.89 -6.59
N GLY A 59 8.70 -19.74 -5.55
CA GLY A 59 8.68 -19.26 -4.18
C GLY A 59 7.31 -18.92 -3.67
N ARG A 60 6.32 -18.80 -4.55
CA ARG A 60 4.93 -18.50 -4.23
C ARG A 60 4.83 -17.38 -3.20
N PRO A 61 5.36 -16.18 -3.51
CA PRO A 61 5.36 -15.09 -2.54
C PRO A 61 3.95 -14.62 -2.22
N VAL A 62 3.75 -14.25 -0.96
CA VAL A 62 2.48 -13.73 -0.52
C VAL A 62 2.30 -12.30 -1.04
N THR A 63 1.07 -11.93 -1.34
CA THR A 63 0.75 -10.57 -1.76
C THR A 63 0.07 -9.83 -0.64
N PHE A 64 -0.03 -8.51 -0.80
CA PHE A 64 -0.73 -7.63 0.12
C PHE A 64 -1.81 -6.89 -0.63
N GLN A 65 -2.86 -6.53 0.10
CA GLN A 65 -3.95 -5.75 -0.46
C GLN A 65 -4.54 -4.88 0.65
N ILE A 66 -5.29 -3.86 0.27
CA ILE A 66 -5.92 -2.98 1.26
C ILE A 66 -7.14 -3.66 1.86
N THR A 67 -7.62 -3.09 2.94
CA THR A 67 -8.76 -3.61 3.69
C THR A 67 -9.93 -2.65 3.59
N ASP A 68 -11.10 -3.15 4.01
CA ASP A 68 -12.26 -2.28 4.13
C ASP A 68 -12.03 -1.18 5.15
N LYS A 69 -11.23 -1.47 6.19
CA LYS A 69 -10.91 -0.46 7.19
C LYS A 69 -10.13 0.70 6.58
N PHE A 70 -9.22 0.40 5.66
CA PHE A 70 -8.51 1.44 4.93
C PHE A 70 -9.51 2.30 4.14
N LEU A 71 -10.41 1.64 3.41
CA LEU A 71 -11.39 2.35 2.62
C LEU A 71 -12.26 3.26 3.49
N ASP A 72 -12.71 2.73 4.63
CA ASP A 72 -13.53 3.50 5.55
C ASP A 72 -12.79 4.70 6.10
N TYR A 73 -11.52 4.52 6.45
CA TYR A 73 -10.73 5.61 7.01
C TYR A 73 -10.60 6.77 6.04
N PHE A 74 -10.46 6.46 4.75
CA PHE A 74 -10.32 7.49 3.72
C PHE A 74 -11.64 7.79 3.02
N ASP A 75 -12.74 7.28 3.56
CA ASP A 75 -14.09 7.56 3.06
C ASP A 75 -14.27 7.15 1.61
N LEU A 76 -13.77 5.97 1.29
CA LEU A 76 -13.89 5.40 -0.06
C LEU A 76 -14.84 4.21 -0.03
N SER A 77 -15.64 4.07 -1.07
CA SER A 77 -16.63 2.99 -1.16
C SER A 77 -16.01 1.69 -1.66
N SER A 78 -15.00 1.79 -2.51
CA SER A 78 -14.35 0.62 -3.08
C SER A 78 -12.97 1.01 -3.61
N PRO A 79 -12.13 0.01 -3.94
CA PRO A 79 -10.82 0.33 -4.54
C PRO A 79 -10.94 1.15 -5.83
N LYS A 80 -12.06 1.06 -6.52
CA LYS A 80 -12.26 1.82 -7.76
C LYS A 80 -12.36 3.32 -7.50
N ASP A 81 -12.64 3.70 -6.27
CA ASP A 81 -12.80 5.10 -5.90
C ASP A 81 -11.51 5.73 -5.42
N LEU A 82 -10.38 5.02 -5.54
CA LEU A 82 -9.10 5.58 -5.14
C LEU A 82 -8.82 6.86 -5.91
N PRO A 83 -8.39 7.91 -5.20
CA PRO A 83 -8.08 9.17 -5.88
C PRO A 83 -6.84 9.05 -6.76
N GLY A 84 -6.67 10.01 -7.64
CA GLY A 84 -5.46 10.07 -8.44
C GLY A 84 -4.24 10.41 -7.59
N VAL A 85 -3.08 10.43 -8.23
CA VAL A 85 -1.82 10.65 -7.52
C VAL A 85 -1.84 11.97 -6.75
N LYS A 86 -2.39 13.01 -7.37
CA LYS A 86 -2.46 14.32 -6.72
C LYS A 86 -3.33 14.27 -5.46
N GLU A 87 -4.48 13.66 -5.59
CA GLU A 87 -5.40 13.56 -4.47
C GLU A 87 -4.83 12.69 -3.36
N LEU A 88 -4.07 11.65 -3.73
CA LEU A 88 -3.38 10.83 -2.74
C LEU A 88 -2.40 11.67 -1.92
N ARG A 89 -1.67 12.53 -2.60
CA ARG A 89 -0.73 13.41 -1.92
C ARG A 89 -1.45 14.32 -0.93
N ASP A 90 -2.61 14.81 -1.33
CA ASP A 90 -3.42 15.68 -0.48
C ASP A 90 -3.94 14.94 0.75
N LEU A 91 -4.10 13.62 0.64
CA LEU A 91 -4.48 12.77 1.76
C LEU A 91 -3.30 12.38 2.64
N GLY A 92 -2.11 12.86 2.32
CA GLY A 92 -0.92 12.53 3.09
C GLY A 92 -0.21 11.28 2.61
N LEU A 93 -0.64 10.71 1.50
CA LEU A 93 0.01 9.57 0.90
C LEU A 93 0.82 10.05 -0.30
N SER A 94 2.07 9.65 -0.37
CA SER A 94 2.95 10.11 -1.42
C SER A 94 3.79 8.96 -1.92
N VAL A 95 3.71 8.66 -3.20
CA VAL A 95 4.41 7.52 -3.76
C VAL A 95 5.13 7.92 -5.04
N LYS A 96 6.40 7.55 -5.10
CA LYS A 96 7.16 7.68 -6.32
C LYS A 96 6.67 6.63 -7.31
N ASN A 97 6.74 6.96 -8.56
CA ASN A 97 6.51 6.01 -9.64
C ASN A 97 5.07 5.51 -9.82
N LEU A 98 4.12 6.07 -9.10
CA LEU A 98 2.72 5.69 -9.32
C LEU A 98 2.24 6.13 -10.70
N ASN A 99 2.86 7.15 -11.24
CA ASN A 99 2.45 7.77 -12.48
C ASN A 99 3.32 7.38 -13.66
N ARG A 100 4.02 6.30 -13.56
CA ARG A 100 4.88 5.84 -14.65
C ARG A 100 4.04 5.23 -15.76
N ASP A 101 4.42 5.56 -16.95
CA ASP A 101 3.79 4.96 -18.13
C ASP A 101 4.48 3.66 -18.52
#